data_0bae3e36a392a7e3d966cf92e546e1aa
#
_entry.id   0bae3e36a392a7e3d966cf92e546e1aa
#
_cell.length_a   1.000
_cell.length_b   1.000
_cell.length_c   1.000
_cell.angle_alpha   90.00
_cell.angle_beta   90.00
_cell.angle_gamma   90.00
#
_symmetry.space_group_name_H-M   'P 1'
#
loop_
_entity.id
_entity.type
_entity.pdbx_description
1 polymer ?
#
loop_
_entity_poly.entity_id
_entity_poly.type
_entity_poly.pdbx_seq_one_letter_code
_entity_poly.pdbx_strand_id
1 'polypeptide(L)'
;MDSKEFDELAARMDAMGHALLRVVAELEVARLIDGSRVSQAWRQVVAQQPPEDERQGAMQTLLHRMADLLDEARQCRAARQ
;
A
#
# COMPACT_ATOMS: atom_id res chain seq x y z
N MET A 1 3.02 -25.54 4.52
CA MET A 1 1.83 -24.74 4.92
C MET A 1 0.64 -25.24 4.13
N ASP A 2 -0.46 -25.60 4.79
CA ASP A 2 -1.65 -26.02 4.08
C ASP A 2 -2.41 -24.82 3.51
N SER A 3 -3.42 -25.05 2.67
CA SER A 3 -4.09 -23.97 1.98
C SER A 3 -4.94 -23.12 2.94
N LYS A 4 -5.44 -23.70 4.03
CA LYS A 4 -6.18 -22.96 5.04
C LYS A 4 -5.27 -22.00 5.81
N GLU A 5 -4.10 -22.47 6.23
CA GLU A 5 -3.11 -21.63 6.90
C GLU A 5 -2.62 -20.51 6.00
N PHE A 6 -2.41 -20.81 4.72
CA PHE A 6 -2.02 -19.81 3.74
C PHE A 6 -3.12 -18.75 3.59
N ASP A 7 -4.38 -19.16 3.48
CA ASP A 7 -5.49 -18.23 3.33
C ASP A 7 -5.65 -17.35 4.56
N GLU A 8 -5.49 -17.89 5.77
CA GLU A 8 -5.54 -17.12 6.99
C GLU A 8 -4.42 -16.08 7.06
N LEU A 9 -3.21 -16.45 6.67
CA LEU A 9 -2.09 -15.53 6.64
C LEU A 9 -2.31 -14.43 5.62
N ALA A 10 -2.76 -14.78 4.43
CA ALA A 10 -3.05 -13.80 3.38
C ALA A 10 -4.14 -12.83 3.82
N ALA A 11 -5.18 -13.31 4.50
CA ALA A 11 -6.26 -12.46 5.01
C ALA A 11 -5.75 -11.47 6.06
N ARG A 12 -4.85 -11.91 6.95
CA ARG A 12 -4.24 -11.02 7.94
C ARG A 12 -3.41 -9.94 7.28
N MET A 13 -2.65 -10.29 6.26
CA MET A 13 -1.82 -9.32 5.54
C MET A 13 -2.69 -8.32 4.78
N ASP A 14 -3.77 -8.77 4.15
CA ASP A 14 -4.72 -7.90 3.49
C ASP A 14 -5.36 -6.93 4.49
N ALA A 15 -5.78 -7.43 5.64
CA ALA A 15 -6.40 -6.61 6.68
C ALA A 15 -5.43 -5.53 7.18
N MET A 16 -4.17 -5.89 7.40
CA MET A 16 -3.14 -4.94 7.82
C MET A 16 -2.88 -3.89 6.75
N GLY A 17 -2.82 -4.29 5.48
CA GLY A 17 -2.64 -3.38 4.38
C GLY A 17 -3.77 -2.36 4.27
N HIS A 18 -5.01 -2.83 4.36
CA HIS A 18 -6.19 -1.94 4.35
C HIS A 18 -6.21 -1.00 5.55
N ALA A 19 -5.87 -1.52 6.74
CA ALA A 19 -5.81 -0.68 7.94
C ALA A 19 -4.77 0.41 7.80
N LEU A 20 -3.59 0.08 7.27
CA LEU A 20 -2.53 1.06 7.06
C LEU A 20 -2.95 2.12 6.03
N LEU A 21 -3.53 1.70 4.92
CA LEU A 21 -4.03 2.64 3.90
C LEU A 21 -5.07 3.57 4.51
N ARG A 22 -5.96 3.05 5.35
CA ARG A 22 -6.99 3.88 6.00
C ARG A 22 -6.36 4.89 6.94
N VAL A 23 -5.39 4.48 7.74
CA VAL A 23 -4.69 5.39 8.66
C VAL A 23 -3.99 6.50 7.88
N VAL A 24 -3.26 6.15 6.83
CA VAL A 24 -2.57 7.15 6.00
C VAL A 24 -3.57 8.09 5.35
N ALA A 25 -4.67 7.58 4.81
CA ALA A 25 -5.69 8.40 4.18
C ALA A 25 -6.35 9.37 5.16
N GLU A 26 -6.63 8.92 6.39
CA GLU A 26 -7.20 9.80 7.43
C GLU A 26 -6.22 10.91 7.83
N LEU A 27 -4.94 10.59 7.96
CA LEU A 27 -3.92 11.58 8.26
C LEU A 27 -3.76 12.59 7.12
N GLU A 28 -3.87 12.14 5.89
CA GLU A 28 -3.82 13.01 4.72
C GLU A 28 -5.03 13.96 4.67
N VAL A 29 -6.22 13.44 4.93
CA VAL A 29 -7.45 14.25 4.98
C VAL A 29 -7.35 15.30 6.08
N ALA A 30 -6.76 14.93 7.23
CA ALA A 30 -6.54 15.85 8.35
C ALA A 30 -5.39 16.85 8.09
N ARG A 31 -4.71 16.72 6.96
CA ARG A 31 -3.57 17.58 6.58
C ARG A 31 -2.38 17.49 7.53
N LEU A 32 -2.23 16.34 8.17
CA LEU A 32 -1.09 16.09 9.06
C LEU A 32 0.10 15.51 8.31
N ILE A 33 -0.12 14.91 7.13
CA ILE A 33 0.93 14.37 6.28
C ILE A 33 0.64 14.72 4.81
N ASP A 34 1.70 14.67 4.02
CA ASP A 34 1.58 14.73 2.56
C ASP A 34 1.53 13.30 2.01
N GLY A 35 0.33 12.84 1.65
CA GLY A 35 0.13 11.47 1.19
C GLY A 35 0.86 11.16 -0.12
N SER A 36 1.09 12.17 -0.98
CA SER A 36 1.84 11.94 -2.22
C SER A 36 3.30 11.61 -1.94
N ARG A 37 3.88 12.16 -0.87
CA ARG A 37 5.23 11.80 -0.43
C ARG A 37 5.28 10.37 0.10
N VAL A 38 4.23 9.92 0.78
CA VAL A 38 4.14 8.55 1.27
C VAL A 38 4.10 7.56 0.10
N SER A 39 3.23 7.79 -0.88
CA SER A 39 3.14 6.90 -2.04
C SER A 39 4.42 6.90 -2.85
N GLN A 40 5.09 8.04 -3.00
CA GLN A 40 6.39 8.12 -3.66
C GLN A 40 7.45 7.33 -2.90
N ALA A 41 7.48 7.43 -1.57
CA ALA A 41 8.42 6.67 -0.75
C ALA A 41 8.23 5.16 -0.92
N TRP A 42 6.98 4.70 -0.97
CA TRP A 42 6.70 3.28 -1.23
C TRP A 42 7.21 2.85 -2.61
N ARG A 43 7.01 3.67 -3.64
CA ARG A 43 7.51 3.39 -4.98
C ARG A 43 9.03 3.37 -5.05
N GLN A 44 9.70 4.21 -4.26
CA GLN A 44 11.16 4.25 -4.22
C GLN A 44 11.76 2.98 -3.64
N VAL A 45 11.10 2.36 -2.66
CA VAL A 45 11.54 1.05 -2.15
C VAL A 45 11.60 0.03 -3.29
N VAL A 46 10.59 0.04 -4.17
CA VAL A 46 10.55 -0.85 -5.33
C VAL A 46 11.65 -0.52 -6.33
N ALA A 47 11.87 0.77 -6.59
CA ALA A 47 12.80 1.23 -7.63
C ALA A 47 14.28 1.02 -7.27
N GLN A 48 14.62 1.05 -5.97
CA GLN A 48 16.00 1.02 -5.52
C GLN A 48 16.64 -0.36 -5.53
N GLN A 49 15.84 -1.42 -5.49
CA GLN A 49 16.36 -2.78 -5.43
C GLN A 49 15.57 -3.69 -6.35
N PRO A 50 16.24 -4.36 -7.30
CA PRO A 50 15.56 -5.41 -8.06
C PRO A 50 15.20 -6.56 -7.11
N PRO A 51 14.11 -7.27 -7.37
CA PRO A 51 13.72 -8.39 -6.50
C PRO A 51 14.75 -9.51 -6.58
N GLU A 52 15.17 -10.01 -5.41
CA GLU A 52 16.12 -11.13 -5.33
C GLU A 52 15.42 -12.48 -5.49
N ASP A 53 14.11 -12.53 -5.18
CA ASP A 53 13.32 -13.75 -5.28
C ASP A 53 11.85 -13.40 -5.51
N GLU A 54 11.02 -14.42 -5.67
CA GLU A 54 9.58 -14.25 -5.91
C GLU A 54 8.86 -13.57 -4.75
N ARG A 55 9.30 -13.84 -3.53
CA ARG A 55 8.71 -13.25 -2.34
C ARG A 55 8.95 -11.74 -2.32
N GLN A 56 10.16 -11.29 -2.60
CA GLN A 56 10.47 -9.87 -2.70
C GLN A 56 9.72 -9.22 -3.85
N GLY A 57 9.63 -9.90 -4.98
CA GLY A 57 8.86 -9.41 -6.12
C GLY A 57 7.39 -9.20 -5.78
N ALA A 58 6.79 -10.15 -5.04
CA ALA A 58 5.41 -10.04 -4.59
C ALA A 58 5.22 -8.88 -3.61
N MET A 59 6.16 -8.71 -2.68
CA MET A 59 6.13 -7.60 -1.72
C MET A 59 6.21 -6.25 -2.44
N GLN A 60 7.11 -6.13 -3.42
CA GLN A 60 7.28 -4.90 -4.19
C GLN A 60 6.02 -4.58 -5.00
N THR A 61 5.41 -5.59 -5.61
CA THR A 61 4.15 -5.41 -6.34
C THR A 61 3.05 -4.91 -5.42
N LEU A 62 2.97 -5.44 -4.21
CA LEU A 62 1.97 -5.01 -3.22
C LEU A 62 2.20 -3.57 -2.79
N LEU A 63 3.45 -3.18 -2.50
CA LEU A 63 3.77 -1.79 -2.16
C LEU A 63 3.39 -0.82 -3.27
N HIS A 64 3.67 -1.18 -4.51
CA HIS A 64 3.33 -0.36 -5.67
C HIS A 64 1.81 -0.20 -5.78
N ARG A 65 1.07 -1.30 -5.58
CA ARG A 65 -0.39 -1.28 -5.60
C ARG A 65 -0.95 -0.41 -4.48
N MET A 66 -0.39 -0.50 -3.28
CA MET A 66 -0.81 0.34 -2.15
C MET A 66 -0.59 1.83 -2.46
N ALA A 67 0.53 2.17 -3.09
CA ALA A 67 0.79 3.54 -3.53
C ALA A 67 -0.26 4.02 -4.53
N ASP A 68 -0.61 3.17 -5.49
CA ASP A 68 -1.64 3.50 -6.49
C ASP A 68 -3.01 3.71 -5.84
N LEU A 69 -3.38 2.84 -4.89
CA LEU A 69 -4.65 2.97 -4.17
C LEU A 69 -4.74 4.26 -3.37
N LEU A 70 -3.63 4.66 -2.73
CA LEU A 70 -3.58 5.91 -1.98
C LEU A 70 -3.76 7.11 -2.93
N ASP A 71 -3.08 7.09 -4.07
CA ASP A 71 -3.19 8.17 -5.07
C ASP A 71 -4.59 8.24 -5.66
N GLU A 72 -5.20 7.11 -5.98
CA GLU A 72 -6.57 7.05 -6.51
C GLU A 72 -7.57 7.61 -5.52
N ALA A 73 -7.44 7.28 -4.24
CA ALA A 73 -8.31 7.80 -3.19
C ALA A 73 -8.22 9.34 -3.12
N ARG A 74 -7.02 9.89 -3.22
CA ARG A 74 -6.80 11.34 -3.23
C ARG A 74 -7.46 11.98 -4.44
N GLN A 75 -7.29 11.38 -5.61
CA GLN A 75 -7.90 11.87 -6.85
C GLN A 75 -9.41 11.84 -6.77
N CYS A 76 -10.00 10.79 -6.21
CA CYS A 76 -11.44 10.69 -6.02
C CYS A 76 -11.97 11.76 -5.08
N ARG A 77 -11.24 12.05 -4.00
CA ARG A 77 -11.65 13.13 -3.08
C ARG A 77 -11.57 14.50 -3.76
N ALA A 78 -10.52 14.74 -4.54
CA ALA A 78 -10.37 15.99 -5.26
C ALA A 78 -11.50 16.19 -6.30
N ALA A 79 -11.92 15.13 -6.96
CA ALA A 79 -12.98 15.18 -7.96
C ALA A 79 -14.36 15.52 -7.36
N ARG A 80 -14.56 15.26 -6.06
CA ARG A 80 -15.83 15.54 -5.37
C ARG A 80 -15.94 16.98 -4.88
N GLN A 81 -14.83 17.66 -4.85
CA GLN A 81 -14.79 19.08 -4.48
C GLN A 81 -14.98 19.94 -5.73
#